data_1769f17c8433f93a3842b3269d14505b
#
_entry.id   1769f17c8433f93a3842b3269d14505b
#
_cell.length_a   1.000
_cell.length_b   1.000
_cell.length_c   1.000
_cell.angle_alpha   90.00
_cell.angle_beta   90.00
_cell.angle_gamma   90.00
#
_symmetry.space_group_name_H-M   'P 1'
#
loop_
_entity.id
_entity.type
_entity.pdbx_description
1 polymer ?
#
loop_
_entity_poly.entity_id
_entity_poly.type
_entity_poly.pdbx_seq_one_letter_code
_entity_poly.pdbx_strand_id
1 'polypeptide(L)'
;MLRFAELLKEHKFKFHFLKPVESGCEEPNNGFIPKDATKFSELERSSLKSICKFMFKAYASPPRAAKLENKNIELSEILDFINEKKIEDNNCFNLIEGCGGFFSPIANNKLTSDMAIKLNLPVILVVNNTLGCINHTLLTIKAIKDLSLSIKFIILNDLNENIPLDNFKEISGFTSIPIFRLRYNGKADPNIIDYLT
;
A
#
# COMPACT_ATOMS: atom_id res chain seq x y z
N MET A 1 5.76 -0.30 2.72
CA MET A 1 5.06 -0.93 3.84
C MET A 1 5.99 -1.69 4.80
N LEU A 2 6.97 -2.50 4.36
CA LEU A 2 7.87 -3.27 5.23
C LEU A 2 8.58 -2.41 6.31
N ARG A 3 9.21 -1.31 5.93
CA ARG A 3 9.91 -0.42 6.89
C ARG A 3 8.99 0.17 7.95
N PHE A 4 7.74 0.40 7.60
CA PHE A 4 6.74 0.85 8.56
C PHE A 4 6.37 -0.27 9.55
N ALA A 5 6.21 -1.50 9.07
CA ALA A 5 5.94 -2.64 9.95
C ALA A 5 7.13 -2.99 10.85
N GLU A 6 8.37 -2.82 10.37
CA GLU A 6 9.58 -2.94 11.21
C GLU A 6 9.54 -1.93 12.36
N LEU A 7 9.14 -0.66 12.09
CA LEU A 7 8.95 0.35 13.11
C LEU A 7 7.87 -0.04 14.12
N LEU A 8 6.71 -0.53 13.67
CA LEU A 8 5.65 -1.03 14.56
C LEU A 8 6.16 -2.13 15.46
N LYS A 9 6.94 -3.07 14.92
CA LYS A 9 7.55 -4.18 15.67
C LYS A 9 8.55 -3.69 16.72
N GLU A 10 9.41 -2.72 16.38
CA GLU A 10 10.36 -2.10 17.32
C GLU A 10 9.61 -1.45 18.51
N HIS A 11 8.44 -0.88 18.27
CA HIS A 11 7.57 -0.28 19.29
C HIS A 11 6.55 -1.26 19.91
N LYS A 12 6.69 -2.57 19.67
CA LYS A 12 5.85 -3.64 20.23
C LYS A 12 4.38 -3.59 19.82
N PHE A 13 4.04 -2.91 18.74
CA PHE A 13 2.72 -2.99 18.14
C PHE A 13 2.56 -4.28 17.34
N LYS A 14 1.38 -4.88 17.46
CA LYS A 14 0.97 -5.97 16.57
C LYS A 14 0.54 -5.41 15.22
N PHE A 15 0.80 -6.14 14.16
CA PHE A 15 0.32 -5.79 12.83
C PHE A 15 0.00 -7.05 12.02
N HIS A 16 -0.87 -6.88 11.05
CA HIS A 16 -1.22 -7.90 10.06
C HIS A 16 -1.22 -7.29 8.67
N PHE A 17 -0.58 -7.96 7.72
CA PHE A 17 -0.54 -7.53 6.34
C PHE A 17 -1.71 -8.08 5.53
N LEU A 18 -2.31 -7.23 4.71
CA LEU A 18 -3.31 -7.58 3.72
C LEU A 18 -2.94 -6.95 2.38
N LYS A 19 -2.45 -7.77 1.47
CA LYS A 19 -2.24 -7.41 0.05
C LYS A 19 -3.11 -8.31 -0.81
N PRO A 20 -4.42 -8.03 -0.87
CA PRO A 20 -5.40 -8.97 -1.40
C PRO A 20 -5.16 -9.34 -2.87
N VAL A 21 -4.47 -8.45 -3.61
CA VAL A 21 -4.19 -8.62 -5.03
C VAL A 21 -2.75 -8.28 -5.36
N GLU A 22 -2.07 -9.14 -6.11
CA GLU A 22 -0.75 -8.86 -6.69
C GLU A 22 -0.68 -9.38 -8.12
N SER A 23 -0.14 -8.56 -9.05
CA SER A 23 0.12 -8.91 -10.45
C SER A 23 1.63 -8.85 -10.74
N GLY A 24 2.07 -9.50 -11.82
CA GLY A 24 3.49 -9.65 -12.12
C GLY A 24 4.18 -10.67 -11.20
N CYS A 25 3.44 -11.67 -10.72
CA CYS A 25 3.99 -12.75 -9.91
C CYS A 25 4.93 -13.64 -10.74
N GLU A 26 6.05 -14.06 -10.16
CA GLU A 26 6.93 -15.06 -10.76
C GLU A 26 6.30 -16.46 -10.66
N GLU A 27 6.60 -17.32 -11.62
CA GLU A 27 6.07 -18.70 -11.67
C GLU A 27 7.21 -19.72 -11.77
N PRO A 28 8.00 -19.92 -10.70
CA PRO A 28 8.93 -21.03 -10.65
C PRO A 28 8.18 -22.33 -10.30
N ASN A 29 8.37 -23.39 -11.09
CA ASN A 29 7.96 -24.75 -10.76
C ASN A 29 6.47 -24.92 -10.36
N ASN A 30 5.53 -24.38 -11.14
CA ASN A 30 4.06 -24.51 -10.96
C ASN A 30 3.45 -23.79 -9.74
N GLY A 31 4.07 -22.76 -9.19
CA GLY A 31 3.48 -21.93 -8.16
C GLY A 31 3.66 -20.43 -8.44
N PHE A 32 2.73 -19.60 -7.95
CA PHE A 32 2.90 -18.14 -8.02
C PHE A 32 3.69 -17.63 -6.81
N ILE A 33 4.70 -16.81 -7.08
CA ILE A 33 5.45 -16.08 -6.04
C ILE A 33 5.13 -14.59 -6.19
N PRO A 34 4.19 -14.07 -5.42
CA PRO A 34 3.94 -12.64 -5.31
C PRO A 34 5.07 -12.01 -4.48
N LYS A 35 5.82 -11.07 -5.08
CA LYS A 35 7.03 -10.50 -4.47
C LYS A 35 6.76 -9.75 -3.16
N ASP A 36 5.71 -8.93 -3.16
CA ASP A 36 5.40 -8.10 -2.00
C ASP A 36 4.75 -8.93 -0.90
N ALA A 37 3.72 -9.72 -1.23
CA ALA A 37 3.04 -10.56 -0.25
C ALA A 37 3.96 -11.62 0.36
N THR A 38 4.95 -12.15 -0.38
CA THR A 38 5.97 -13.06 0.16
C THR A 38 6.82 -12.38 1.24
N LYS A 39 7.32 -11.17 0.98
CA LYS A 39 8.08 -10.39 1.97
C LYS A 39 7.25 -10.07 3.22
N PHE A 40 5.95 -9.79 3.04
CA PHE A 40 5.03 -9.56 4.15
C PHE A 40 4.84 -10.83 4.99
N SER A 41 4.62 -11.96 4.33
CA SER A 41 4.51 -13.28 4.95
C SER A 41 5.75 -13.64 5.78
N GLU A 42 6.95 -13.41 5.24
CA GLU A 42 8.23 -13.65 5.93
C GLU A 42 8.39 -12.76 7.17
N LEU A 43 8.12 -11.44 7.05
CA LEU A 43 8.26 -10.50 8.16
C LEU A 43 7.27 -10.80 9.30
N GLU A 44 6.02 -11.11 8.96
CA GLU A 44 4.95 -11.41 9.90
C GLU A 44 5.02 -12.85 10.43
N ARG A 45 5.69 -13.76 9.70
CA ARG A 45 5.70 -15.21 9.94
C ARG A 45 4.30 -15.82 9.83
N SER A 46 3.53 -15.37 8.86
CA SER A 46 2.17 -15.80 8.59
C SER A 46 2.07 -16.56 7.25
N SER A 47 0.93 -17.18 6.98
CA SER A 47 0.68 -17.85 5.71
C SER A 47 0.49 -16.84 4.57
N LEU A 48 1.08 -17.08 3.40
CA LEU A 48 0.84 -16.28 2.21
C LEU A 48 -0.66 -16.19 1.86
N LYS A 49 -1.43 -17.26 2.10
CA LYS A 49 -2.88 -17.30 1.85
C LYS A 49 -3.68 -16.40 2.78
N SER A 50 -3.14 -16.00 3.95
CA SER A 50 -3.78 -15.00 4.81
C SER A 50 -3.53 -13.57 4.36
N ILE A 51 -2.54 -13.35 3.51
CA ILE A 51 -2.12 -12.03 3.04
C ILE A 51 -2.62 -11.73 1.63
N CYS A 52 -2.53 -12.69 0.69
CA CYS A 52 -2.84 -12.49 -0.72
C CYS A 52 -3.76 -13.59 -1.26
N LYS A 53 -4.90 -13.17 -1.83
CA LYS A 53 -5.89 -14.07 -2.44
C LYS A 53 -5.70 -14.18 -3.96
N PHE A 54 -5.56 -13.02 -4.62
CA PHE A 54 -5.51 -12.94 -6.07
C PHE A 54 -4.07 -12.69 -6.54
N MET A 55 -3.50 -13.68 -7.19
CA MET A 55 -2.15 -13.64 -7.74
C MET A 55 -2.22 -13.87 -9.25
N PHE A 56 -1.62 -12.94 -10.02
CA PHE A 56 -1.60 -12.99 -11.48
C PHE A 56 -0.16 -12.91 -11.99
N LYS A 57 0.15 -13.72 -13.00
CA LYS A 57 1.46 -13.75 -13.66
C LYS A 57 1.70 -12.50 -14.51
N ALA A 58 0.65 -12.05 -15.22
CA ALA A 58 0.78 -10.94 -16.15
C ALA A 58 1.18 -9.66 -15.44
N TYR A 59 2.20 -8.96 -15.96
CA TYR A 59 2.62 -7.63 -15.49
C TYR A 59 1.69 -6.56 -16.07
N ALA A 60 0.52 -6.44 -15.48
CA ALA A 60 -0.55 -5.53 -15.90
C ALA A 60 -1.40 -5.13 -14.69
N SER A 61 -2.35 -4.20 -14.88
CA SER A 61 -3.36 -3.94 -13.84
C SER A 61 -4.15 -5.22 -13.52
N PRO A 62 -4.56 -5.43 -12.26
CA PRO A 62 -5.22 -6.67 -11.83
C PRO A 62 -6.37 -7.15 -12.73
N PRO A 63 -7.35 -6.32 -13.15
CA PRO A 63 -8.42 -6.80 -14.03
C PRO A 63 -7.91 -7.18 -15.43
N ARG A 64 -6.86 -6.51 -15.93
CA ARG A 64 -6.23 -6.89 -17.19
C ARG A 64 -5.47 -8.19 -17.05
N ALA A 65 -4.71 -8.37 -15.97
CA ALA A 65 -3.97 -9.59 -15.68
C ALA A 65 -4.92 -10.79 -15.51
N ALA A 66 -6.01 -10.62 -14.76
CA ALA A 66 -7.04 -11.63 -14.61
C ALA A 66 -7.64 -12.06 -15.97
N LYS A 67 -7.99 -11.09 -16.83
CA LYS A 67 -8.53 -11.37 -18.17
C LYS A 67 -7.55 -12.14 -19.07
N LEU A 68 -6.25 -11.83 -18.99
CA LEU A 68 -5.22 -12.56 -19.73
C LEU A 68 -5.07 -14.02 -19.28
N GLU A 69 -5.48 -14.33 -18.05
CA GLU A 69 -5.47 -15.67 -17.48
C GLU A 69 -6.85 -16.33 -17.47
N ASN A 70 -7.82 -15.81 -18.26
CA ASN A 70 -9.21 -16.28 -18.30
C ASN A 70 -9.88 -16.33 -16.91
N LYS A 71 -9.53 -15.40 -16.06
CA LYS A 71 -10.07 -15.19 -14.72
C LYS A 71 -10.83 -13.88 -14.64
N ASN A 72 -11.62 -13.73 -13.59
CA ASN A 72 -12.31 -12.52 -13.24
C ASN A 72 -11.87 -12.05 -11.85
N ILE A 73 -12.03 -10.77 -11.55
CA ILE A 73 -11.77 -10.21 -10.22
C ILE A 73 -12.80 -9.11 -9.93
N GLU A 74 -13.56 -9.31 -8.87
CA GLU A 74 -14.58 -8.37 -8.42
C GLU A 74 -14.17 -7.70 -7.10
N LEU A 75 -14.58 -6.43 -6.93
CA LEU A 75 -14.26 -5.69 -5.72
C LEU A 75 -14.88 -6.33 -4.47
N SER A 76 -16.06 -6.92 -4.58
CA SER A 76 -16.71 -7.64 -3.46
C SER A 76 -15.84 -8.77 -2.93
N GLU A 77 -15.23 -9.56 -3.82
CA GLU A 77 -14.36 -10.68 -3.43
C GLU A 77 -13.08 -10.22 -2.72
N ILE A 78 -12.57 -9.02 -3.10
CA ILE A 78 -11.43 -8.38 -2.43
C ILE A 78 -11.84 -7.95 -1.02
N LEU A 79 -13.00 -7.29 -0.89
CA LEU A 79 -13.50 -6.80 0.39
C LEU A 79 -13.86 -7.97 1.34
N ASP A 80 -14.47 -9.02 0.83
CA ASP A 80 -14.79 -10.23 1.59
C ASP A 80 -13.51 -10.87 2.15
N PHE A 81 -12.47 -10.98 1.32
CA PHE A 81 -11.16 -11.47 1.76
C PHE A 81 -10.56 -10.59 2.87
N ILE A 82 -10.57 -9.26 2.71
CA ILE A 82 -10.06 -8.34 3.72
C ILE A 82 -10.85 -8.52 5.02
N ASN A 83 -12.18 -8.58 4.95
CA ASN A 83 -13.04 -8.76 6.12
C ASN A 83 -12.86 -10.11 6.82
N GLU A 84 -12.60 -11.18 6.05
CA GLU A 84 -12.33 -12.51 6.59
C GLU A 84 -10.96 -12.58 7.30
N LYS A 85 -9.96 -11.89 6.76
CA LYS A 85 -8.56 -12.03 7.21
C LYS A 85 -8.11 -10.95 8.18
N LYS A 86 -8.78 -9.78 8.23
CA LYS A 86 -8.42 -8.74 9.21
C LYS A 86 -8.50 -9.27 10.64
N ILE A 87 -7.57 -8.81 11.47
CA ILE A 87 -7.53 -9.15 12.87
C ILE A 87 -8.41 -8.16 13.66
N GLU A 88 -9.42 -8.64 14.32
CA GLU A 88 -10.36 -7.89 15.16
C GLU A 88 -9.77 -7.69 16.58
N ASP A 89 -8.60 -7.06 16.66
CA ASP A 89 -7.93 -6.69 17.94
C ASP A 89 -7.55 -5.21 17.85
N ASN A 90 -8.06 -4.38 18.73
CA ASN A 90 -7.77 -2.94 18.76
C ASN A 90 -6.26 -2.62 18.93
N ASN A 91 -5.47 -3.60 19.37
CA ASN A 91 -4.02 -3.46 19.48
C ASN A 91 -3.27 -3.99 18.25
N CYS A 92 -3.98 -4.33 17.17
CA CYS A 92 -3.39 -4.85 15.94
C CYS A 92 -3.69 -3.93 14.76
N PHE A 93 -2.64 -3.42 14.09
CA PHE A 93 -2.79 -2.65 12.87
C PHE A 93 -2.97 -3.56 11.66
N ASN A 94 -4.12 -3.52 11.01
CA ASN A 94 -4.32 -4.16 9.71
C ASN A 94 -3.76 -3.24 8.63
N LEU A 95 -2.63 -3.62 8.03
CA LEU A 95 -1.92 -2.87 7.00
C LEU A 95 -2.36 -3.35 5.63
N ILE A 96 -3.30 -2.62 5.00
CA ILE A 96 -3.89 -3.00 3.72
C ILE A 96 -3.16 -2.28 2.58
N GLU A 97 -2.59 -3.03 1.64
CA GLU A 97 -1.92 -2.47 0.46
C GLU A 97 -2.72 -2.76 -0.82
N GLY A 98 -3.03 -1.71 -1.57
CA GLY A 98 -3.61 -1.81 -2.91
C GLY A 98 -2.61 -2.31 -3.97
N CYS A 99 -3.02 -2.25 -5.23
CA CYS A 99 -2.18 -2.59 -6.37
C CYS A 99 -2.15 -1.41 -7.33
N GLY A 100 -0.99 -0.78 -7.44
CA GLY A 100 -0.81 0.46 -8.21
C GLY A 100 -1.20 1.73 -7.43
N GLY A 101 -1.43 2.84 -8.14
CA GLY A 101 -1.80 4.13 -7.54
C GLY A 101 -3.27 4.21 -7.12
N PHE A 102 -3.64 5.36 -6.53
CA PHE A 102 -4.97 5.57 -5.95
C PHE A 102 -6.11 5.42 -6.98
N PHE A 103 -5.90 5.85 -8.23
CA PHE A 103 -6.85 5.65 -9.34
C PHE A 103 -6.45 4.51 -10.29
N SER A 104 -5.61 3.57 -9.86
CA SER A 104 -5.33 2.37 -10.64
C SER A 104 -6.48 1.37 -10.57
N PRO A 105 -6.80 0.68 -11.69
CA PRO A 105 -7.78 -0.39 -11.69
C PRO A 105 -7.36 -1.54 -10.77
N ILE A 106 -8.22 -1.94 -9.83
CA ILE A 106 -7.97 -3.05 -8.89
C ILE A 106 -8.89 -4.26 -9.15
N ALA A 107 -10.08 -4.00 -9.68
CA ALA A 107 -11.06 -5.01 -10.08
C ALA A 107 -11.81 -4.55 -11.34
N ASN A 108 -12.73 -5.35 -11.86
CA ASN A 108 -13.53 -4.99 -13.05
C ASN A 108 -14.28 -3.68 -12.83
N ASN A 109 -13.99 -2.68 -13.67
CA ASN A 109 -14.58 -1.34 -13.62
C ASN A 109 -14.49 -0.66 -12.23
N LYS A 110 -13.49 -1.06 -11.41
CA LYS A 110 -13.25 -0.53 -10.07
C LYS A 110 -11.80 -0.13 -9.89
N LEU A 111 -11.60 1.00 -9.20
CA LEU A 111 -10.30 1.57 -8.88
C LEU A 111 -9.90 1.24 -7.44
N THR A 112 -8.63 1.42 -7.11
CA THR A 112 -8.13 1.34 -5.73
C THR A 112 -8.88 2.32 -4.82
N SER A 113 -9.29 3.49 -5.34
CA SER A 113 -10.13 4.45 -4.62
C SER A 113 -11.51 3.90 -4.24
N ASP A 114 -12.15 3.06 -5.10
CA ASP A 114 -13.41 2.41 -4.75
C ASP A 114 -13.24 1.47 -3.55
N MET A 115 -12.12 0.73 -3.50
CA MET A 115 -11.77 -0.11 -2.35
C MET A 115 -11.56 0.75 -1.10
N ALA A 116 -10.80 1.85 -1.22
CA ALA A 116 -10.53 2.75 -0.10
C ALA A 116 -11.82 3.38 0.48
N ILE A 117 -12.76 3.80 -0.39
CA ILE A 117 -14.08 4.31 0.03
C ILE A 117 -14.85 3.24 0.81
N LYS A 118 -14.87 2.00 0.33
CA LYS A 118 -15.60 0.91 0.99
C LYS A 118 -14.99 0.51 2.33
N LEU A 119 -13.67 0.57 2.46
CA LEU A 119 -12.97 0.29 3.72
C LEU A 119 -13.10 1.46 4.70
N ASN A 120 -13.19 2.69 4.21
CA ASN A 120 -13.27 3.91 5.01
C ASN A 120 -12.21 4.00 6.11
N LEU A 121 -10.99 3.58 5.79
CA LEU A 121 -9.84 3.61 6.70
C LEU A 121 -8.94 4.82 6.40
N PRO A 122 -8.19 5.31 7.40
CA PRO A 122 -7.18 6.33 7.16
C PRO A 122 -6.14 5.89 6.14
N VAL A 123 -5.80 6.75 5.19
CA VAL A 123 -4.84 6.48 4.13
C VAL A 123 -3.43 6.91 4.55
N ILE A 124 -2.45 6.06 4.36
CA ILE A 124 -1.03 6.41 4.35
C ILE A 124 -0.62 6.54 2.88
N LEU A 125 -0.22 7.74 2.47
CA LEU A 125 0.19 8.00 1.09
C LEU A 125 1.71 7.79 0.95
N VAL A 126 2.11 6.80 0.17
CA VAL A 126 3.54 6.56 -0.14
C VAL A 126 3.86 7.16 -1.50
N VAL A 127 4.87 8.02 -1.53
CA VAL A 127 5.29 8.78 -2.70
C VAL A 127 6.74 8.44 -3.04
N ASN A 128 7.02 8.04 -4.26
CA ASN A 128 8.39 7.90 -4.74
C ASN A 128 9.01 9.29 -4.94
N ASN A 129 10.13 9.54 -4.28
CA ASN A 129 10.84 10.83 -4.34
C ASN A 129 11.60 10.97 -5.66
N THR A 130 10.90 11.37 -6.71
CA THR A 130 11.41 11.54 -8.08
C THR A 130 10.91 12.84 -8.67
N LEU A 131 11.51 13.27 -9.79
CA LEU A 131 11.01 14.42 -10.56
C LEU A 131 9.53 14.21 -10.94
N GLY A 132 8.69 15.23 -10.71
CA GLY A 132 7.25 15.19 -10.94
C GLY A 132 6.41 14.66 -9.75
N CYS A 133 7.04 14.17 -8.68
CA CYS A 133 6.29 13.63 -7.53
C CYS A 133 5.45 14.70 -6.82
N ILE A 134 5.83 15.97 -6.84
CA ILE A 134 5.05 17.07 -6.25
C ILE A 134 3.66 17.09 -6.87
N ASN A 135 3.57 17.15 -8.21
CA ASN A 135 2.31 17.17 -8.93
C ASN A 135 1.46 15.92 -8.62
N HIS A 136 2.06 14.72 -8.71
CA HIS A 136 1.35 13.48 -8.42
C HIS A 136 0.84 13.43 -6.98
N THR A 137 1.63 13.90 -6.02
CA THR A 137 1.25 13.96 -4.60
C THR A 137 0.06 14.88 -4.40
N LEU A 138 0.13 16.11 -4.89
CA LEU A 138 -0.93 17.09 -4.70
C LEU A 138 -2.25 16.68 -5.39
N LEU A 139 -2.18 16.10 -6.59
CA LEU A 139 -3.34 15.53 -7.27
C LEU A 139 -3.94 14.37 -6.47
N THR A 140 -3.10 13.48 -5.91
CA THR A 140 -3.58 12.34 -5.11
C THR A 140 -4.20 12.81 -3.79
N ILE A 141 -3.58 13.78 -3.11
CA ILE A 141 -4.15 14.40 -1.90
C ILE A 141 -5.53 14.99 -2.19
N LYS A 142 -5.64 15.75 -3.30
CA LYS A 142 -6.92 16.33 -3.70
C LYS A 142 -7.96 15.23 -3.96
N ALA A 143 -7.61 14.21 -4.73
CA ALA A 143 -8.50 13.09 -5.04
C ALA A 143 -9.00 12.36 -3.78
N ILE A 144 -8.10 12.08 -2.81
CA ILE A 144 -8.47 11.43 -1.56
C ILE A 144 -9.44 12.30 -0.75
N LYS A 145 -9.16 13.62 -0.65
CA LYS A 145 -10.01 14.58 0.06
C LYS A 145 -11.37 14.75 -0.60
N ASP A 146 -11.43 14.84 -1.93
CA ASP A 146 -12.69 14.97 -2.69
C ASP A 146 -13.63 13.75 -2.48
N LEU A 147 -13.05 12.58 -2.14
CA LEU A 147 -13.78 11.37 -1.78
C LEU A 147 -14.06 11.25 -0.26
N SER A 148 -13.84 12.33 0.50
CA SER A 148 -14.06 12.40 1.96
C SER A 148 -13.26 11.38 2.77
N LEU A 149 -12.12 10.94 2.24
CA LEU A 149 -11.18 10.06 2.94
C LEU A 149 -10.13 10.88 3.70
N SER A 150 -9.69 10.37 4.85
CA SER A 150 -8.62 10.97 5.63
C SER A 150 -7.25 10.47 5.21
N ILE A 151 -6.25 11.38 5.20
CA ILE A 151 -4.84 11.01 5.04
C ILE A 151 -4.17 11.16 6.39
N LYS A 152 -3.63 10.07 6.92
CA LYS A 152 -2.96 10.06 8.22
C LYS A 152 -1.62 10.79 8.15
N PHE A 153 -0.80 10.40 7.17
CA PHE A 153 0.49 11.04 6.84
C PHE A 153 0.97 10.60 5.45
N ILE A 154 2.04 11.24 5.00
CA ILE A 154 2.72 10.95 3.73
C ILE A 154 4.10 10.39 4.03
N ILE A 155 4.52 9.35 3.33
CA ILE A 155 5.89 8.84 3.32
C ILE A 155 6.52 9.21 1.98
N LEU A 156 7.51 10.08 1.99
CA LEU A 156 8.33 10.39 0.83
C LEU A 156 9.51 9.41 0.78
N ASN A 157 9.46 8.46 -0.15
CA ASN A 157 10.38 7.33 -0.26
C ASN A 157 11.49 7.61 -1.26
N ASP A 158 12.74 7.68 -0.80
CA ASP A 158 13.92 7.84 -1.63
C ASP A 158 14.25 6.50 -2.32
N LEU A 159 14.31 6.49 -3.65
CA LEU A 159 14.60 5.30 -4.44
C LEU A 159 16.10 5.04 -4.65
N ASN A 160 16.95 6.04 -4.35
CA ASN A 160 18.40 5.96 -4.42
C ASN A 160 19.04 6.92 -3.41
N GLU A 161 20.37 6.86 -3.25
CA GLU A 161 21.11 7.65 -2.26
C GLU A 161 21.19 9.14 -2.60
N ASN A 162 21.28 9.45 -3.87
CA ASN A 162 21.51 10.81 -4.36
C ASN A 162 20.23 11.37 -4.99
N ILE A 163 19.43 12.06 -4.19
CA ILE A 163 18.27 12.81 -4.66
C ILE A 163 18.57 14.30 -4.52
N PRO A 164 18.90 15.01 -5.62
CA PRO A 164 19.24 16.42 -5.56
C PRO A 164 18.03 17.34 -5.38
N LEU A 165 16.82 16.77 -5.28
CA LEU A 165 15.56 17.49 -5.22
C LEU A 165 15.11 17.65 -3.76
N ASP A 166 14.73 18.88 -3.37
CA ASP A 166 14.12 19.15 -2.06
C ASP A 166 12.58 19.03 -2.11
N ASN A 167 12.09 17.93 -2.69
CA ASN A 167 10.65 17.66 -2.83
C ASN A 167 9.94 17.63 -1.47
N PHE A 168 10.64 17.26 -0.39
CA PHE A 168 10.08 17.30 0.97
C PHE A 168 9.63 18.70 1.35
N LYS A 169 10.51 19.70 1.21
CA LYS A 169 10.22 21.10 1.53
C LYS A 169 9.16 21.67 0.60
N GLU A 170 9.26 21.36 -0.68
CA GLU A 170 8.30 21.81 -1.69
C GLU A 170 6.89 21.29 -1.39
N ILE A 171 6.71 20.01 -1.16
CA ILE A 171 5.38 19.43 -0.85
C ILE A 171 4.85 20.00 0.48
N SER A 172 5.70 20.16 1.50
CA SER A 172 5.34 20.73 2.80
C SER A 172 4.80 22.16 2.69
N GLY A 173 5.19 22.92 1.67
CA GLY A 173 4.64 24.26 1.39
C GLY A 173 3.19 24.26 0.90
N PHE A 174 2.65 23.13 0.45
CA PHE A 174 1.30 23.02 -0.14
C PHE A 174 0.31 22.19 0.68
N THR A 175 0.74 21.56 1.76
CA THR A 175 -0.15 20.73 2.60
C THR A 175 0.26 20.78 4.06
N SER A 176 -0.73 20.70 4.95
CA SER A 176 -0.53 20.54 6.41
C SER A 176 -0.49 19.06 6.84
N ILE A 177 -0.61 18.12 5.90
CA ILE A 177 -0.51 16.70 6.21
C ILE A 177 0.93 16.39 6.61
N PRO A 178 1.18 15.69 7.73
CA PRO A 178 2.53 15.31 8.14
C PRO A 178 3.25 14.50 7.05
N ILE A 179 4.51 14.85 6.80
CA ILE A 179 5.35 14.16 5.80
C ILE A 179 6.58 13.60 6.51
N PHE A 180 6.87 12.32 6.27
CA PHE A 180 8.05 11.64 6.77
C PHE A 180 8.91 11.19 5.59
N ARG A 181 10.22 11.41 5.65
CA ARG A 181 11.14 10.98 4.61
C ARG A 181 11.70 9.61 4.95
N LEU A 182 11.48 8.64 4.08
CA LEU A 182 12.15 7.34 4.14
C LEU A 182 13.36 7.39 3.20
N ARG A 183 14.57 7.48 3.78
CA ARG A 183 15.82 7.47 3.01
C ARG A 183 16.04 6.11 2.36
N TYR A 184 16.77 6.11 1.24
CA TYR A 184 17.18 4.87 0.56
C TYR A 184 17.86 3.91 1.54
N ASN A 185 17.40 2.67 1.59
CA ASN A 185 17.82 1.65 2.55
C ASN A 185 17.74 2.07 4.04
N GLY A 186 17.06 3.18 4.33
CA GLY A 186 16.91 3.69 5.68
C GLY A 186 15.79 3.01 6.48
N LYS A 187 15.71 3.38 7.77
CA LYS A 187 14.58 3.03 8.64
C LYS A 187 13.46 4.06 8.51
N ALA A 188 12.24 3.65 8.86
CA ALA A 188 11.14 4.58 9.01
C ALA A 188 11.40 5.56 10.17
N ASP A 189 10.90 6.80 10.03
CA ASP A 189 11.03 7.83 11.07
C ASP A 189 10.25 7.41 12.34
N PRO A 190 10.89 7.34 13.52
CA PRO A 190 10.21 6.94 14.75
C PRO A 190 9.07 7.87 15.16
N ASN A 191 9.10 9.14 14.78
CA ASN A 191 8.03 10.10 15.07
C ASN A 191 6.70 9.74 14.38
N ILE A 192 6.69 8.81 13.42
CA ILE A 192 5.46 8.27 12.82
C ILE A 192 4.53 7.68 13.89
N ILE A 193 5.09 7.11 14.95
CA ILE A 193 4.33 6.47 16.04
C ILE A 193 3.35 7.45 16.69
N ASP A 194 3.74 8.72 16.87
CA ASP A 194 2.90 9.75 17.49
C ASP A 194 1.62 10.06 16.69
N TYR A 195 1.58 9.62 15.43
CA TYR A 195 0.44 9.80 14.52
C TYR A 195 -0.44 8.56 14.40
N LEU A 196 -0.15 7.48 15.11
CA LEU A 196 -0.92 6.23 15.00
C LEU A 196 -2.06 6.12 16.00
N THR A 197 -1.94 6.82 17.11
CA THR A 197 -2.93 6.85 18.20
C THR A 197 -3.97 7.94 18.01
#